data_1b81eb4f6f3dcf3af4a664ef0a2a7f93
#
_entry.id   1b81eb4f6f3dcf3af4a664ef0a2a7f93
#
_cell.length_a   1.000
_cell.length_b   1.000
_cell.length_c   1.000
_cell.angle_alpha   90.00
_cell.angle_beta   90.00
_cell.angle_gamma   90.00
#
_symmetry.space_group_name_H-M   'P 1'
#
loop_
_entity.id
_entity.type
_entity.pdbx_description
1 polymer ?
#
loop_
_entity_poly.entity_id
_entity_poly.type
_entity_poly.pdbx_seq_one_letter_code
_entity_poly.pdbx_strand_id
1 'polypeptide(L)'
;MHPIEELAALRHPLPEPGSVTPEACYADACEQVGEQRKEDVLRLEAASDGLEVDPLLLALEVLKAQKEAVDARIRQLLAYGGEFHGSRPYGLEELARRAGYSISRVRTAYGETEIRQVAAQIGREPNRPRRDTAKNGR
;
A
#
# COMPACT_ATOMS: atom_id res chain seq x y z
N MET A 1 -3.55 -31.09 -1.92
CA MET A 1 -3.34 -29.79 -2.56
C MET A 1 -1.87 -29.59 -2.83
N HIS A 2 -1.55 -29.13 -4.00
CA HIS A 2 -0.17 -28.88 -4.39
C HIS A 2 0.37 -27.66 -3.61
N PRO A 3 1.66 -27.67 -3.22
CA PRO A 3 2.21 -26.54 -2.46
C PRO A 3 1.97 -25.17 -3.09
N ILE A 4 2.06 -25.07 -4.41
CA ILE A 4 1.80 -23.79 -5.09
C ILE A 4 0.34 -23.38 -4.95
N GLU A 5 -0.58 -24.34 -4.98
CA GLU A 5 -1.99 -24.05 -4.76
C GLU A 5 -2.24 -23.59 -3.32
N GLU A 6 -1.54 -24.18 -2.37
CA GLU A 6 -1.64 -23.75 -0.97
C GLU A 6 -1.17 -22.32 -0.79
N LEU A 7 -0.05 -21.98 -1.42
CA LEU A 7 0.46 -20.61 -1.36
C LEU A 7 -0.51 -19.63 -1.98
N ALA A 8 -1.09 -19.98 -3.12
CA ALA A 8 -2.08 -19.12 -3.78
C ALA A 8 -3.31 -18.91 -2.89
N ALA A 9 -3.74 -19.96 -2.21
CA ALA A 9 -4.88 -19.87 -1.30
C ALA A 9 -4.59 -18.92 -0.13
N LEU A 10 -3.37 -18.97 0.40
CA LEU A 10 -2.99 -18.09 1.51
C LEU A 10 -2.84 -16.63 1.05
N ARG A 11 -2.37 -16.43 -0.17
CA ARG A 11 -2.18 -15.08 -0.71
C ARG A 11 -3.50 -14.44 -1.12
N HIS A 12 -4.49 -15.24 -1.44
CA HIS A 12 -5.81 -14.76 -1.86
C HIS A 12 -6.87 -15.44 -1.01
N PRO A 13 -7.05 -14.99 0.23
CA PRO A 13 -8.04 -15.60 1.11
C PRO A 13 -9.46 -15.31 0.61
N LEU A 14 -10.35 -16.26 0.87
CA LEU A 14 -11.76 -16.04 0.54
C LEU A 14 -12.32 -14.94 1.45
N PRO A 15 -13.24 -14.13 0.94
CA PRO A 15 -13.87 -13.12 1.80
C PRO A 15 -14.67 -13.81 2.91
N GLU A 16 -14.69 -13.19 4.07
CA GLU A 16 -15.45 -13.73 5.17
C GLU A 16 -16.95 -13.59 4.91
N PRO A 17 -17.77 -14.57 5.33
CA PRO A 17 -19.21 -14.44 5.21
C PRO A 17 -19.69 -13.16 5.90
N GLY A 18 -20.54 -12.42 5.22
CA GLY A 18 -21.06 -11.17 5.75
C GLY A 18 -20.20 -9.95 5.49
N SER A 19 -18.99 -10.14 4.93
CA SER A 19 -18.09 -9.00 4.66
C SER A 19 -18.42 -8.29 3.35
N VAL A 20 -19.24 -8.90 2.49
CA VAL A 20 -19.58 -8.35 1.17
C VAL A 20 -21.01 -7.84 1.20
N THR A 21 -21.23 -6.64 0.73
CA THR A 21 -22.55 -6.01 0.68
C THR A 21 -22.87 -5.59 -0.76
N PRO A 22 -24.03 -5.93 -1.31
CA PRO A 22 -25.04 -6.79 -0.70
C PRO A 22 -24.60 -8.23 -0.62
N GLU A 23 -25.23 -8.98 0.25
CA GLU A 23 -24.83 -10.35 0.50
C GLU A 23 -24.96 -11.25 -0.75
N ALA A 24 -25.85 -10.88 -1.65
CA ALA A 24 -25.99 -11.62 -2.91
C ALA A 24 -24.72 -11.61 -3.75
N CYS A 25 -23.83 -10.65 -3.51
CA CYS A 25 -22.55 -10.56 -4.24
C CYS A 25 -21.46 -11.43 -3.64
N TYR A 26 -21.72 -12.10 -2.55
CA TYR A 26 -20.69 -12.90 -1.87
C TYR A 26 -20.18 -14.03 -2.78
N ALA A 27 -21.08 -14.70 -3.47
CA ALA A 27 -20.68 -15.78 -4.37
C ALA A 27 -19.79 -15.27 -5.50
N ASP A 28 -20.12 -14.10 -6.05
CA ASP A 28 -19.29 -13.48 -7.08
C ASP A 28 -17.91 -13.11 -6.54
N ALA A 29 -17.86 -12.61 -5.32
CA ALA A 29 -16.58 -12.27 -4.69
C ALA A 29 -15.71 -13.49 -4.49
N CYS A 30 -16.31 -14.62 -4.07
CA CYS A 30 -15.59 -15.88 -3.93
C CYS A 30 -15.08 -16.38 -5.27
N GLU A 31 -15.90 -16.25 -6.31
CA GLU A 31 -15.50 -16.67 -7.66
C GLU A 31 -14.33 -15.83 -8.16
N GLN A 32 -14.35 -14.53 -7.90
CA GLN A 32 -13.22 -13.66 -8.24
C GLN A 32 -11.94 -14.10 -7.57
N VAL A 33 -12.01 -14.42 -6.29
CA VAL A 33 -10.85 -14.92 -5.56
C VAL A 33 -10.36 -16.22 -6.17
N GLY A 34 -11.28 -17.10 -6.57
CA GLY A 34 -10.91 -18.35 -7.24
C GLY A 34 -10.13 -18.11 -8.52
N GLU A 35 -10.56 -17.12 -9.32
CA GLU A 35 -9.84 -16.78 -10.55
C GLU A 35 -8.47 -16.19 -10.24
N GLN A 36 -8.37 -15.35 -9.21
CA GLN A 36 -7.09 -14.81 -8.78
C GLN A 36 -6.13 -15.89 -8.35
N ARG A 37 -6.64 -16.91 -7.66
CA ARG A 37 -5.82 -18.05 -7.25
C ARG A 37 -5.28 -18.81 -8.43
N LYS A 38 -6.12 -19.04 -9.43
CA LYS A 38 -5.69 -19.76 -10.65
C LYS A 38 -4.59 -19.01 -11.37
N GLU A 39 -4.77 -17.71 -11.54
CA GLU A 39 -3.77 -16.89 -12.16
C GLU A 39 -2.47 -16.89 -11.38
N ASP A 40 -2.57 -16.82 -10.06
CA ASP A 40 -1.41 -16.80 -9.19
C ASP A 40 -0.64 -18.11 -9.25
N VAL A 41 -1.34 -19.24 -9.31
CA VAL A 41 -0.69 -20.54 -9.45
C VAL A 41 0.16 -20.57 -10.72
N LEU A 42 -0.43 -20.15 -11.85
CA LEU A 42 0.29 -20.15 -13.13
C LEU A 42 1.49 -19.22 -13.09
N ARG A 43 1.30 -18.04 -12.53
CA ARG A 43 2.36 -17.05 -12.47
C ARG A 43 3.50 -17.50 -11.55
N LEU A 44 3.15 -18.05 -10.41
CA LEU A 44 4.13 -18.51 -9.43
C LEU A 44 4.91 -19.70 -9.94
N GLU A 45 4.23 -20.62 -10.63
CA GLU A 45 4.87 -21.76 -11.26
C GLU A 45 5.89 -21.32 -12.29
N ALA A 46 5.46 -20.45 -13.20
CA ALA A 46 6.33 -19.98 -14.28
C ALA A 46 7.53 -19.20 -13.72
N ALA A 47 7.30 -18.34 -12.74
CA ALA A 47 8.38 -17.54 -12.16
C ALA A 47 9.35 -18.40 -11.36
N SER A 48 8.82 -19.36 -10.61
CA SER A 48 9.65 -20.26 -9.82
C SER A 48 10.54 -21.11 -10.69
N ASP A 49 9.97 -21.66 -11.77
CA ASP A 49 10.73 -22.48 -12.71
C ASP A 49 11.80 -21.64 -13.44
N GLY A 50 11.40 -20.46 -13.90
CA GLY A 50 12.30 -19.60 -14.65
C GLY A 50 13.46 -19.05 -13.84
N LEU A 51 13.24 -18.77 -12.57
CA LEU A 51 14.27 -18.22 -11.70
C LEU A 51 14.95 -19.30 -10.85
N GLU A 52 14.43 -20.50 -10.87
CA GLU A 52 14.94 -21.61 -10.05
C GLU A 52 14.93 -21.24 -8.57
N VAL A 53 13.86 -20.57 -8.13
CA VAL A 53 13.69 -20.14 -6.75
C VAL A 53 12.50 -20.87 -6.13
N ASP A 54 12.64 -21.24 -4.88
CA ASP A 54 11.55 -21.89 -4.15
C ASP A 54 10.29 -20.99 -4.18
N PRO A 55 9.10 -21.56 -4.49
CA PRO A 55 7.88 -20.75 -4.60
C PRO A 55 7.54 -19.96 -3.35
N LEU A 56 7.77 -20.53 -2.16
CA LEU A 56 7.49 -19.80 -0.92
C LEU A 56 8.39 -18.59 -0.78
N LEU A 57 9.68 -18.76 -1.05
CA LEU A 57 10.62 -17.66 -0.94
C LEU A 57 10.30 -16.57 -1.95
N LEU A 58 9.92 -16.96 -3.15
CA LEU A 58 9.52 -15.99 -4.18
C LEU A 58 8.27 -15.24 -3.76
N ALA A 59 7.28 -15.94 -3.21
CA ALA A 59 6.06 -15.29 -2.74
C ALA A 59 6.35 -14.27 -1.64
N LEU A 60 7.27 -14.60 -0.74
CA LEU A 60 7.67 -13.67 0.32
C LEU A 60 8.35 -12.42 -0.26
N GLU A 61 9.21 -12.60 -1.24
CA GLU A 61 9.87 -11.45 -1.88
C GLU A 61 8.88 -10.53 -2.57
N VAL A 62 7.89 -11.11 -3.25
CA VAL A 62 6.85 -10.33 -3.90
C VAL A 62 6.04 -9.53 -2.88
N LEU A 63 5.66 -10.16 -1.79
CA LEU A 63 4.89 -9.49 -0.74
C LEU A 63 5.71 -8.41 -0.05
N LYS A 64 6.99 -8.64 0.14
CA LYS A 64 7.87 -7.62 0.69
C LYS A 64 7.90 -6.38 -0.20
N ALA A 65 8.04 -6.59 -1.51
CA ALA A 65 8.03 -5.48 -2.45
C ALA A 65 6.70 -4.74 -2.44
N GLN A 66 5.59 -5.47 -2.35
CA GLN A 66 4.26 -4.87 -2.26
C GLN A 66 4.10 -4.07 -0.98
N LYS A 67 4.60 -4.59 0.13
CA LYS A 67 4.55 -3.89 1.40
C LYS A 67 5.31 -2.56 1.33
N GLU A 68 6.50 -2.61 0.74
CA GLU A 68 7.31 -1.41 0.57
C GLU A 68 6.61 -0.38 -0.32
N ALA A 69 5.94 -0.84 -1.37
CA ALA A 69 5.18 0.05 -2.24
C ALA A 69 3.99 0.68 -1.52
N VAL A 70 3.29 -0.10 -0.71
CA VAL A 70 2.18 0.42 0.08
C VAL A 70 2.67 1.44 1.10
N ASP A 71 3.78 1.13 1.78
CA ASP A 71 4.35 2.07 2.74
C ASP A 71 4.73 3.39 2.06
N ALA A 72 5.30 3.32 0.86
CA ALA A 72 5.65 4.52 0.11
C ALA A 72 4.41 5.35 -0.23
N ARG A 73 3.32 4.70 -0.61
CA ARG A 73 2.07 5.40 -0.90
C ARG A 73 1.50 6.07 0.34
N ILE A 74 1.58 5.39 1.48
CA ILE A 74 1.10 5.99 2.75
C ILE A 74 1.89 7.25 3.04
N ARG A 75 3.22 7.20 2.91
CA ARG A 75 4.05 8.38 3.15
C ARG A 75 3.71 9.52 2.21
N GLN A 76 3.42 9.20 0.94
CA GLN A 76 3.02 10.22 -0.02
C GLN A 76 1.67 10.84 0.33
N LEU A 77 0.73 10.02 0.77
CA LEU A 77 -0.57 10.55 1.18
C LEU A 77 -0.47 11.40 2.43
N LEU A 78 0.43 11.03 3.35
CA LEU A 78 0.67 11.86 4.53
C LEU A 78 1.30 13.19 4.11
N ALA A 79 2.23 13.16 3.17
CA ALA A 79 2.82 14.39 2.63
C ALA A 79 1.75 15.25 1.97
N TYR A 80 0.86 14.61 1.23
CA TYR A 80 -0.25 15.33 0.60
C TYR A 80 -1.11 16.01 1.66
N GLY A 81 -1.50 15.29 2.69
CA GLY A 81 -2.33 15.84 3.75
C GLY A 81 -1.66 16.96 4.53
N GLY A 82 -0.35 16.87 4.71
CA GLY A 82 0.39 17.88 5.47
C GLY A 82 0.79 19.10 4.67
N GLU A 83 1.06 18.93 3.36
CA GLU A 83 1.68 20.00 2.58
C GLU A 83 0.84 20.48 1.39
N PHE A 84 -0.18 19.72 1.00
CA PHE A 84 -0.99 20.05 -0.19
C PHE A 84 -2.46 20.22 0.15
N HIS A 85 -2.78 20.39 1.43
CA HIS A 85 -4.17 20.53 1.87
C HIS A 85 -4.81 21.78 1.28
N GLY A 86 -6.13 21.84 1.35
CA GLY A 86 -6.86 23.01 0.91
C GLY A 86 -6.81 24.11 1.97
N SER A 87 -7.87 24.87 2.08
CA SER A 87 -7.93 25.97 3.04
C SER A 87 -7.89 25.49 4.48
N ARG A 88 -8.22 24.23 4.71
CA ARG A 88 -8.27 23.69 6.05
C ARG A 88 -7.25 22.54 6.16
N PRO A 89 -6.25 22.67 7.01
CA PRO A 89 -5.27 21.59 7.17
C PRO A 89 -5.86 20.39 7.89
N TYR A 90 -5.31 19.23 7.59
CA TYR A 90 -5.68 18.01 8.30
C TYR A 90 -5.01 17.96 9.65
N GLY A 91 -5.74 17.47 10.65
CA GLY A 91 -5.19 17.30 11.99
C GLY A 91 -4.20 16.15 12.02
N LEU A 92 -3.11 16.34 12.74
CA LEU A 92 -2.07 15.34 12.87
C LEU A 92 -2.59 14.05 13.49
N GLU A 93 -3.45 14.18 14.50
CA GLU A 93 -4.06 13.02 15.15
C GLU A 93 -4.91 12.20 14.19
N GLU A 94 -5.67 12.91 13.35
CA GLU A 94 -6.54 12.24 12.40
C GLU A 94 -5.71 11.47 11.37
N LEU A 95 -4.67 12.10 10.85
CA LEU A 95 -3.79 11.43 9.88
C LEU A 95 -3.11 10.22 10.52
N ALA A 96 -2.65 10.35 11.74
CA ALA A 96 -1.99 9.26 12.44
C ALA A 96 -2.94 8.09 12.64
N ARG A 97 -4.15 8.38 13.11
CA ARG A 97 -5.12 7.32 13.36
C ARG A 97 -5.49 6.57 12.11
N ARG A 98 -5.72 7.30 11.01
CA ARG A 98 -6.13 6.67 9.75
C ARG A 98 -4.99 5.88 9.10
N ALA A 99 -3.75 6.34 9.27
CA ALA A 99 -2.61 5.65 8.72
C ALA A 99 -2.13 4.49 9.58
N GLY A 100 -2.61 4.41 10.82
CA GLY A 100 -2.11 3.42 11.75
C GLY A 100 -0.74 3.75 12.30
N TYR A 101 -0.39 5.03 12.33
CA TYR A 101 0.91 5.51 12.79
C TYR A 101 0.76 6.24 14.12
N SER A 102 1.84 6.33 14.88
CA SER A 102 1.86 7.25 16.00
C SER A 102 1.98 8.68 15.47
N ILE A 103 1.62 9.66 16.28
CA ILE A 103 1.76 11.05 15.90
C ILE A 103 3.20 11.39 15.57
N SER A 104 4.11 10.90 16.40
CA SER A 104 5.53 11.13 16.20
C SER A 104 6.01 10.53 14.87
N ARG A 105 5.50 9.37 14.51
CA ARG A 105 5.87 8.74 13.25
C ARG A 105 5.34 9.51 12.05
N VAL A 106 4.13 10.10 12.16
CA VAL A 106 3.60 10.92 11.06
C VAL A 106 4.53 12.10 10.80
N ARG A 107 5.04 12.72 11.86
CA ARG A 107 5.92 13.88 11.71
C ARG A 107 7.19 13.57 10.95
N THR A 108 7.65 12.34 11.04
CA THR A 108 8.90 11.91 10.39
C THR A 108 8.69 10.99 9.20
N ALA A 109 7.42 10.68 8.88
CA ALA A 109 7.12 9.71 7.83
C ALA A 109 7.47 10.21 6.43
N TYR A 110 7.46 11.52 6.23
CA TYR A 110 7.78 12.06 4.92
C TYR A 110 8.70 13.25 5.05
N GLY A 111 9.42 13.52 3.99
CA GLY A 111 10.31 14.67 3.90
C GLY A 111 10.25 15.24 2.50
N GLU A 112 11.32 15.89 2.12
CA GLU A 112 11.39 16.56 0.83
C GLU A 112 11.18 15.60 -0.34
N THR A 113 11.69 14.37 -0.22
CA THR A 113 11.55 13.38 -1.28
C THR A 113 10.09 13.11 -1.60
N GLU A 114 9.29 12.82 -0.59
CA GLU A 114 7.87 12.53 -0.77
C GLU A 114 7.11 13.75 -1.24
N ILE A 115 7.45 14.92 -0.73
CA ILE A 115 6.80 16.16 -1.16
C ILE A 115 7.03 16.39 -2.65
N ARG A 116 8.25 16.17 -3.12
CA ARG A 116 8.54 16.33 -4.54
C ARG A 116 7.87 15.28 -5.40
N GLN A 117 7.80 14.06 -4.90
CA GLN A 117 7.10 12.98 -5.60
C GLN A 117 5.63 13.33 -5.79
N VAL A 118 4.99 13.82 -4.73
CA VAL A 118 3.58 14.20 -4.80
C VAL A 118 3.41 15.37 -5.77
N ALA A 119 4.24 16.40 -5.64
CA ALA A 119 4.16 17.57 -6.51
C ALA A 119 4.26 17.18 -7.99
N ALA A 120 5.17 16.27 -8.29
CA ALA A 120 5.34 15.80 -9.66
C ALA A 120 4.13 15.02 -10.15
N GLN A 121 3.56 14.17 -9.29
CA GLN A 121 2.45 13.32 -9.68
C GLN A 121 1.15 14.10 -9.88
N ILE A 122 0.89 15.10 -9.05
CA ILE A 122 -0.36 15.86 -9.15
C ILE A 122 -0.20 17.17 -9.91
N GLY A 123 1.02 17.54 -10.28
CA GLY A 123 1.26 18.74 -11.06
C GLY A 123 0.97 20.02 -10.32
N ARG A 124 1.23 20.04 -9.02
CA ARG A 124 0.93 21.18 -8.18
C ARG A 124 2.01 21.33 -7.11
N GLU A 125 2.31 22.56 -6.75
CA GLU A 125 3.27 22.84 -5.68
C GLU A 125 2.60 22.75 -4.31
N PRO A 126 3.38 22.55 -3.24
CA PRO A 126 2.82 22.55 -1.89
C PRO A 126 2.07 23.87 -1.61
N ASN A 127 1.08 23.79 -0.74
CA ASN A 127 0.21 24.92 -0.40
C ASN A 127 0.96 26.08 0.19
N ARG A 128 2.04 25.82 0.87
CA ARG A 128 2.84 26.88 1.47
C ARG A 128 4.29 26.64 1.12
N PRO A 129 5.09 27.68 1.11
CA PRO A 129 6.49 27.49 0.84
C PRO A 129 7.06 26.50 1.82
N ARG A 130 7.91 25.64 1.32
CA ARG A 130 8.57 24.70 2.18
C ARG A 130 9.28 25.45 3.27
N ARG A 131 9.08 25.01 4.48
CA ARG A 131 9.76 25.65 5.59
C ARG A 131 11.25 25.48 5.41
N ASP A 132 11.90 26.56 5.32
CA ASP A 132 13.32 26.55 5.10
C ASP A 132 14.02 26.15 6.39
N THR A 133 14.65 25.01 6.36
CA THR A 133 15.34 24.51 7.53
C THR A 133 16.49 25.41 7.94
N ALA A 134 17.10 26.06 6.94
CA ALA A 134 18.17 26.99 7.27
C ALA A 134 17.65 28.15 8.09
N LYS A 135 16.47 28.62 7.74
CA LYS A 135 15.85 29.67 8.50
C LYS A 135 15.50 29.23 9.90
N ASN A 136 15.08 28.02 10.02
CA ASN A 136 14.72 27.48 11.32
C ASN A 136 15.93 27.08 12.12
N GLY A 137 17.02 26.90 11.47
CA GLY A 137 18.23 26.52 12.14
C GLY A 137 18.90 27.64 12.90
N ARG A 138 18.38 28.80 12.84
CA ARG A 138 18.92 29.92 13.59
C ARG A 138 18.75 29.70 15.06
#